data_28267cf517f8f07a47e16c0267f323c8
#
_entry.id   28267cf517f8f07a47e16c0267f323c8
#
_cell.length_a   1.000
_cell.length_b   1.000
_cell.length_c   1.000
_cell.angle_alpha   90.00
_cell.angle_beta   90.00
_cell.angle_gamma   90.00
#
_symmetry.space_group_name_H-M   'P 1'
#
loop_
_entity.id
_entity.type
_entity.pdbx_description
1 polymer ?
#
loop_
_entity_poly.entity_id
_entity_poly.type
_entity_poly.pdbx_seq_one_letter_code
_entity_poly.pdbx_strand_id
1 'polypeptide(L)'
;MLKSICIGMFFLQDYHYDAKATKRSILNGFLKTDESLLQESAEGGWQDGATAVCVWVLGQRVAIAHIGDAKAVLARSTDGSQNPDGVQALKAIVLTREHKPIFPLERTRIQKSGGFVSSDGRLLGRLEVSRAFGDRQFKKVGLVASPDVYTFEVTNTEHFIILGCDGLWGVFGPSDAVDFVQKLLDEGLPVATVCRRLVREAVRERRCKDNCTAIIIVFKHK
;
A
#
# COMPACT_ATOMS: atom_id res chain seq x y z
N MET A 1 -4.56 -20.39 -2.65
CA MET A 1 -5.06 -19.11 -3.17
C MET A 1 -3.88 -18.16 -3.24
N LEU A 2 -3.33 -17.93 -4.42
CA LEU A 2 -2.21 -16.98 -4.61
C LEU A 2 -2.75 -15.57 -4.42
N LYS A 3 -2.38 -14.91 -3.33
CA LYS A 3 -2.63 -13.47 -3.16
C LYS A 3 -1.63 -12.73 -4.04
N SER A 4 -2.04 -12.27 -5.19
CA SER A 4 -1.25 -11.36 -6.00
C SER A 4 -1.35 -9.95 -5.42
N ILE A 5 -0.23 -9.23 -5.35
CA ILE A 5 -0.19 -7.85 -4.90
C ILE A 5 0.29 -7.00 -6.06
N CYS A 6 -0.49 -5.99 -6.42
CA CYS A 6 -0.10 -4.99 -7.40
C CYS A 6 0.51 -3.79 -6.67
N ILE A 7 1.81 -3.56 -6.87
CA ILE A 7 2.49 -2.36 -6.38
C ILE A 7 2.98 -1.59 -7.61
N GLY A 8 2.54 -0.34 -7.76
CA GLY A 8 2.89 0.49 -8.90
C GLY A 8 3.42 1.87 -8.50
N MET A 9 4.38 2.36 -9.27
CA MET A 9 4.94 3.69 -9.15
C MET A 9 4.95 4.36 -10.51
N PHE A 10 4.46 5.62 -10.57
CA PHE A 10 4.33 6.40 -11.79
C PHE A 10 4.94 7.78 -11.59
N PHE A 11 5.76 8.23 -12.54
CA PHE A 11 6.36 9.57 -12.56
C PHE A 11 5.82 10.37 -13.75
N LEU A 12 5.37 11.61 -13.49
CA LEU A 12 4.96 12.57 -14.51
C LEU A 12 5.62 13.92 -14.21
N GLN A 13 6.51 14.39 -15.08
CA GLN A 13 7.29 15.60 -14.86
C GLN A 13 6.54 16.90 -15.18
N ASP A 14 5.71 16.93 -16.23
CA ASP A 14 5.03 18.13 -16.75
C ASP A 14 3.52 18.09 -16.57
N TYR A 15 3.06 17.67 -15.40
CA TYR A 15 1.64 17.54 -15.13
C TYR A 15 1.09 18.76 -14.40
N HIS A 16 0.07 19.41 -15.04
CA HIS A 16 -0.73 20.41 -14.34
C HIS A 16 -1.66 19.68 -13.34
N TYR A 17 -1.34 19.78 -12.04
CA TYR A 17 -2.03 19.06 -11.00
C TYR A 17 -3.41 19.65 -10.71
N ASP A 18 -4.45 18.90 -11.05
CA ASP A 18 -5.82 19.10 -10.57
C ASP A 18 -6.19 17.94 -9.62
N ALA A 19 -6.36 18.26 -8.35
CA ALA A 19 -6.65 17.27 -7.31
C ALA A 19 -7.93 16.46 -7.58
N LYS A 20 -8.99 17.11 -8.11
CA LYS A 20 -10.27 16.44 -8.38
C LYS A 20 -10.15 15.55 -9.61
N ALA A 21 -9.52 16.03 -10.68
CA ALA A 21 -9.30 15.27 -11.89
C ALA A 21 -8.39 14.08 -11.63
N THR A 22 -7.28 14.29 -10.90
CA THR A 22 -6.34 13.22 -10.50
C THR A 22 -7.06 12.13 -9.70
N LYS A 23 -7.80 12.50 -8.66
CA LYS A 23 -8.56 11.53 -7.84
C LYS A 23 -9.57 10.76 -8.67
N ARG A 24 -10.31 11.43 -9.57
CA ARG A 24 -11.29 10.80 -10.44
C ARG A 24 -10.62 9.82 -11.42
N SER A 25 -9.49 10.21 -12.01
CA SER A 25 -8.73 9.35 -12.94
C SER A 25 -8.20 8.10 -12.25
N ILE A 26 -7.65 8.23 -11.03
CA ILE A 26 -7.21 7.10 -10.21
C ILE A 26 -8.38 6.17 -9.91
N LEU A 27 -9.51 6.70 -9.43
CA LEU A 27 -10.70 5.91 -9.14
C LEU A 27 -11.19 5.14 -10.38
N ASN A 28 -11.30 5.82 -11.52
CA ASN A 28 -11.70 5.20 -12.77
C ASN A 28 -10.71 4.12 -13.23
N GLY A 29 -9.40 4.35 -13.05
CA GLY A 29 -8.36 3.37 -13.35
C GLY A 29 -8.55 2.08 -12.55
N PHE A 30 -8.76 2.19 -11.25
CA PHE A 30 -9.01 1.03 -10.39
C PHE A 30 -10.27 0.27 -10.80
N LEU A 31 -11.38 0.98 -11.06
CA LEU A 31 -12.64 0.35 -11.49
C LEU A 31 -12.50 -0.37 -12.83
N LYS A 32 -11.86 0.25 -13.81
CA LYS A 32 -11.62 -0.37 -15.14
C LYS A 32 -10.69 -1.58 -15.05
N THR A 33 -9.65 -1.51 -14.19
CA THR A 33 -8.74 -2.65 -13.96
C THR A 33 -9.53 -3.82 -13.37
N ASP A 34 -10.39 -3.57 -12.39
CA ASP A 34 -11.23 -4.61 -11.80
C ASP A 34 -12.22 -5.20 -12.81
N GLU A 35 -12.87 -4.36 -13.61
CA GLU A 35 -13.80 -4.78 -14.65
C GLU A 35 -13.13 -5.71 -15.68
N SER A 36 -11.96 -5.31 -16.20
CA SER A 36 -11.19 -6.14 -17.14
C SER A 36 -10.77 -7.47 -16.52
N LEU A 37 -10.29 -7.44 -15.27
CA LEU A 37 -9.87 -8.63 -14.55
C LEU A 37 -11.05 -9.58 -14.27
N LEU A 38 -12.22 -9.04 -13.96
CA LEU A 38 -13.43 -9.82 -13.74
C LEU A 38 -13.93 -10.48 -15.03
N GLN A 39 -13.81 -9.80 -16.17
CA GLN A 39 -14.12 -10.39 -17.46
C GLN A 39 -13.19 -11.55 -17.78
N GLU A 40 -11.87 -11.35 -17.69
CA GLU A 40 -10.88 -12.42 -17.92
C GLU A 40 -11.08 -13.60 -16.95
N SER A 41 -11.37 -13.30 -15.68
CA SER A 41 -11.69 -14.31 -14.66
C SER A 41 -12.94 -15.12 -15.00
N ALA A 42 -13.94 -14.49 -15.62
CA ALA A 42 -15.16 -15.18 -16.05
C ALA A 42 -14.88 -16.14 -17.21
N GLU A 43 -14.11 -15.70 -18.20
CA GLU A 43 -13.72 -16.48 -19.37
C GLU A 43 -12.76 -17.62 -19.00
N GLY A 44 -11.78 -17.36 -18.13
CA GLY A 44 -10.78 -18.34 -17.69
C GLY A 44 -11.23 -19.27 -16.56
N GLY A 45 -12.39 -19.02 -15.94
CA GLY A 45 -12.92 -19.87 -14.86
C GLY A 45 -12.18 -19.78 -13.52
N TRP A 46 -11.25 -18.81 -13.33
CA TRP A 46 -10.50 -18.62 -12.10
C TRP A 46 -11.16 -17.60 -11.14
N GLN A 47 -10.73 -17.57 -9.89
CA GLN A 47 -11.35 -16.77 -8.81
C GLN A 47 -10.33 -15.94 -8.03
N ASP A 48 -9.14 -15.75 -8.59
CA ASP A 48 -8.05 -15.06 -7.90
C ASP A 48 -8.34 -13.57 -7.75
N GLY A 49 -7.71 -12.96 -6.75
CA GLY A 49 -7.79 -11.53 -6.48
C GLY A 49 -6.47 -10.96 -6.04
N ALA A 50 -6.39 -9.63 -6.00
CA ALA A 50 -5.20 -8.90 -5.61
C ALA A 50 -5.55 -7.66 -4.79
N THR A 51 -4.79 -7.43 -3.71
CA THR A 51 -4.69 -6.10 -3.08
C THR A 51 -3.76 -5.21 -3.88
N ALA A 52 -3.88 -3.89 -3.74
CA ALA A 52 -3.01 -2.97 -4.45
C ALA A 52 -2.65 -1.75 -3.62
N VAL A 53 -1.43 -1.26 -3.78
CA VAL A 53 -0.99 0.07 -3.38
C VAL A 53 -0.19 0.70 -4.51
N CYS A 54 -0.59 1.89 -4.94
CA CYS A 54 0.03 2.62 -6.03
C CYS A 54 0.42 4.02 -5.58
N VAL A 55 1.53 4.53 -6.11
CA VAL A 55 2.03 5.89 -5.87
C VAL A 55 2.27 6.58 -7.20
N TRP A 56 1.76 7.80 -7.33
CA TRP A 56 2.04 8.73 -8.41
C TRP A 56 2.83 9.91 -7.87
N VAL A 57 3.99 10.18 -8.45
CA VAL A 57 4.80 11.36 -8.17
C VAL A 57 4.57 12.36 -9.30
N LEU A 58 3.93 13.48 -8.99
CA LEU A 58 3.44 14.49 -9.92
C LEU A 58 4.12 15.83 -9.58
N GLY A 59 5.35 16.03 -10.07
CA GLY A 59 6.20 17.14 -9.62
C GLY A 59 6.48 17.03 -8.12
N GLN A 60 6.08 18.05 -7.35
CA GLN A 60 6.22 18.06 -5.88
C GLN A 60 5.04 17.42 -5.14
N ARG A 61 4.03 16.90 -5.85
CA ARG A 61 2.88 16.26 -5.24
C ARG A 61 2.92 14.76 -5.38
N VAL A 62 2.46 14.07 -4.35
CA VAL A 62 2.34 12.63 -4.33
C VAL A 62 0.88 12.27 -4.12
N ALA A 63 0.38 11.36 -4.94
CA ALA A 63 -0.91 10.72 -4.76
C ALA A 63 -0.69 9.23 -4.48
N ILE A 64 -1.38 8.70 -3.49
CA ILE A 64 -1.34 7.29 -3.11
C ILE A 64 -2.75 6.75 -3.15
N ALA A 65 -2.93 5.61 -3.80
CA ALA A 65 -4.19 4.89 -3.78
C ALA A 65 -3.98 3.43 -3.40
N HIS A 66 -4.91 2.87 -2.65
CA HIS A 66 -4.81 1.48 -2.21
C HIS A 66 -6.17 0.82 -2.06
N ILE A 67 -6.17 -0.50 -2.20
CA ILE A 67 -7.24 -1.43 -1.85
C ILE A 67 -6.64 -2.62 -1.10
N GLY A 68 -7.34 -3.11 -0.08
CA GLY A 68 -6.89 -4.22 0.75
C GLY A 68 -5.98 -3.78 1.90
N ASP A 69 -4.94 -4.56 2.18
CA ASP A 69 -4.05 -4.45 3.34
C ASP A 69 -2.57 -4.19 2.99
N ALA A 70 -2.26 -4.02 1.71
CA ALA A 70 -0.97 -3.46 1.32
C ALA A 70 -0.80 -2.03 1.89
N LYS A 71 0.39 -1.69 2.39
CA LYS A 71 0.65 -0.42 3.06
C LYS A 71 1.70 0.43 2.38
N ALA A 72 1.53 1.74 2.55
CA ALA A 72 2.53 2.77 2.29
C ALA A 72 2.88 3.49 3.59
N VAL A 73 4.16 3.59 3.89
CA VAL A 73 4.70 4.28 5.06
C VAL A 73 5.67 5.35 4.61
N LEU A 74 5.44 6.59 5.05
CA LEU A 74 6.30 7.74 4.79
C LEU A 74 7.26 7.93 5.95
N ALA A 75 8.53 8.12 5.65
CA ALA A 75 9.54 8.58 6.59
C ALA A 75 9.66 10.10 6.50
N ARG A 76 9.34 10.80 7.58
CA ARG A 76 9.36 12.27 7.67
C ARG A 76 10.19 12.72 8.85
N SER A 77 11.02 13.76 8.64
CA SER A 77 11.69 14.44 9.75
C SER A 77 10.71 15.29 10.56
N THR A 78 10.95 15.36 11.87
CA THR A 78 10.26 16.29 12.76
C THR A 78 11.20 17.43 13.12
N ASP A 79 10.71 18.66 13.07
CA ASP A 79 11.51 19.83 13.41
C ASP A 79 12.14 19.68 14.81
N GLY A 80 13.47 19.77 14.86
CA GLY A 80 14.25 19.80 16.10
C GLY A 80 14.53 18.46 16.79
N SER A 81 14.07 17.32 16.25
CA SER A 81 14.39 16.03 16.85
C SER A 81 15.64 15.39 16.21
N GLN A 82 16.74 15.42 16.96
CA GLN A 82 17.95 14.61 16.67
C GLN A 82 17.98 13.42 17.63
N ASN A 83 18.42 12.28 17.15
CA ASN A 83 18.78 11.16 18.00
C ASN A 83 19.99 11.51 18.87
N PRO A 84 20.28 10.78 19.97
CA PRO A 84 21.44 11.00 20.82
C PRO A 84 22.77 11.10 20.07
N ASP A 85 22.85 10.48 18.88
CA ASP A 85 24.02 10.47 18.00
C ASP A 85 24.07 11.63 16.99
N GLY A 86 23.18 12.64 17.13
CA GLY A 86 23.09 13.80 16.25
C GLY A 86 22.48 13.53 14.87
N VAL A 87 22.00 12.33 14.62
CA VAL A 87 21.30 11.95 13.38
C VAL A 87 19.84 12.41 13.47
N GLN A 88 19.32 12.97 12.38
CA GLN A 88 17.92 13.40 12.32
C GLN A 88 16.98 12.20 12.48
N ALA A 89 16.15 12.21 13.52
CA ALA A 89 15.17 11.16 13.75
C ALA A 89 14.01 11.28 12.75
N LEU A 90 13.71 10.18 12.06
CA LEU A 90 12.57 10.11 11.14
C LEU A 90 11.36 9.47 11.83
N LYS A 91 10.21 10.07 11.63
CA LYS A 91 8.92 9.52 12.08
C LYS A 91 8.29 8.72 10.96
N ALA A 92 7.84 7.51 11.26
CA ALA A 92 7.03 6.70 10.37
C ALA A 92 5.56 7.19 10.38
N ILE A 93 5.05 7.54 9.21
CA ILE A 93 3.65 7.95 9.01
C ILE A 93 3.00 6.95 8.07
N VAL A 94 2.04 6.19 8.60
CA VAL A 94 1.25 5.24 7.78
C VAL A 94 0.26 6.03 6.93
N LEU A 95 0.39 5.95 5.61
CA LEU A 95 -0.40 6.70 4.63
C LEU A 95 -1.65 5.95 4.15
N THR A 96 -1.74 4.65 4.45
CA THR A 96 -2.84 3.78 4.01
C THR A 96 -3.56 3.20 5.22
N ARG A 97 -4.88 3.10 5.13
CA ARG A 97 -5.69 2.42 6.14
C ARG A 97 -6.15 1.07 5.59
N GLU A 98 -5.80 -0.02 6.26
CA GLU A 98 -6.21 -1.36 5.83
C GLU A 98 -7.73 -1.48 5.61
N HIS A 99 -8.12 -2.20 4.58
CA HIS A 99 -9.52 -2.50 4.29
C HIS A 99 -9.86 -3.90 4.81
N LYS A 100 -10.09 -3.99 6.13
CA LYS A 100 -10.52 -5.25 6.77
C LYS A 100 -12.04 -5.28 6.92
N PRO A 101 -12.71 -6.42 6.68
CA PRO A 101 -14.17 -6.53 6.77
C PRO A 101 -14.75 -6.15 8.13
N ILE A 102 -13.95 -6.29 9.20
CA ILE A 102 -14.36 -5.98 10.58
C ILE A 102 -14.56 -4.48 10.82
N PHE A 103 -13.95 -3.59 10.02
CA PHE A 103 -14.07 -2.15 10.22
C PHE A 103 -15.49 -1.66 9.94
N PRO A 104 -16.03 -0.71 10.73
CA PRO A 104 -17.46 -0.36 10.69
C PRO A 104 -18.00 -0.01 9.30
N LEU A 105 -17.30 0.84 8.54
CA LEU A 105 -17.75 1.26 7.20
C LEU A 105 -17.76 0.09 6.21
N GLU A 106 -16.72 -0.73 6.24
CA GLU A 106 -16.57 -1.91 5.39
C GLU A 106 -17.65 -2.94 5.74
N ARG A 107 -17.82 -3.24 7.05
CA ARG A 107 -18.82 -4.17 7.56
C ARG A 107 -20.25 -3.76 7.18
N THR A 108 -20.57 -2.47 7.31
CA THR A 108 -21.87 -1.93 6.94
C THR A 108 -22.16 -2.13 5.45
N ARG A 109 -21.18 -1.86 4.58
CA ARG A 109 -21.32 -2.10 3.13
C ARG A 109 -21.56 -3.58 2.83
N ILE A 110 -20.76 -4.48 3.41
CA ILE A 110 -20.87 -5.93 3.24
C ILE A 110 -22.28 -6.40 3.65
N GLN A 111 -22.76 -5.99 4.82
CA GLN A 111 -24.08 -6.36 5.30
C GLN A 111 -25.20 -5.85 4.40
N LYS A 112 -25.12 -4.60 3.92
CA LYS A 112 -26.07 -4.02 2.95
C LYS A 112 -26.09 -4.76 1.61
N SER A 113 -24.99 -5.39 1.24
CA SER A 113 -24.88 -6.21 0.02
C SER A 113 -25.27 -7.68 0.23
N GLY A 114 -25.85 -8.03 1.37
CA GLY A 114 -26.26 -9.41 1.69
C GLY A 114 -25.13 -10.33 2.14
N GLY A 115 -23.92 -9.80 2.35
CA GLY A 115 -22.81 -10.53 2.93
C GLY A 115 -22.81 -10.51 4.46
N PHE A 116 -21.89 -11.28 5.06
CA PHE A 116 -21.64 -11.24 6.49
C PHE A 116 -20.14 -11.24 6.80
N VAL A 117 -19.79 -10.79 7.98
CA VAL A 117 -18.43 -10.84 8.53
C VAL A 117 -18.43 -11.82 9.69
N SER A 118 -17.58 -12.84 9.61
CA SER A 118 -17.42 -13.87 10.62
C SER A 118 -16.80 -13.33 11.91
N SER A 119 -16.80 -14.13 12.97
CA SER A 119 -16.23 -13.77 14.27
C SER A 119 -14.71 -13.51 14.22
N ASP A 120 -14.02 -14.17 13.30
CA ASP A 120 -12.58 -13.97 13.03
C ASP A 120 -12.30 -12.80 12.05
N GLY A 121 -13.32 -12.01 11.71
CA GLY A 121 -13.18 -10.78 10.92
C GLY A 121 -13.11 -10.97 9.40
N ARG A 122 -13.47 -12.15 8.87
CA ARG A 122 -13.40 -12.46 7.44
C ARG A 122 -14.73 -12.26 6.72
N LEU A 123 -14.69 -11.81 5.48
CA LEU A 123 -15.85 -11.76 4.59
C LEU A 123 -16.27 -13.20 4.23
N LEU A 124 -17.52 -13.54 4.55
CA LEU A 124 -18.08 -14.90 4.43
C LEU A 124 -17.21 -15.99 5.12
N GLY A 125 -16.47 -15.64 6.17
CA GLY A 125 -15.56 -16.55 6.87
C GLY A 125 -14.32 -16.98 6.05
N ARG A 126 -14.03 -16.32 4.94
CA ARG A 126 -12.98 -16.75 3.99
C ARG A 126 -11.97 -15.65 3.65
N LEU A 127 -12.43 -14.50 3.21
CA LEU A 127 -11.57 -13.44 2.68
C LEU A 127 -11.20 -12.42 3.77
N GLU A 128 -9.90 -12.16 3.94
CA GLU A 128 -9.37 -11.28 4.99
C GLU A 128 -9.55 -9.79 4.69
N VAL A 129 -9.76 -9.43 3.42
CA VAL A 129 -9.91 -8.05 2.99
C VAL A 129 -11.32 -7.76 2.50
N SER A 130 -11.73 -6.49 2.58
CA SER A 130 -13.02 -6.00 2.12
C SER A 130 -12.95 -5.22 0.82
N ARG A 131 -11.72 -5.02 0.30
CA ARG A 131 -11.47 -4.40 -1.00
C ARG A 131 -10.30 -5.10 -1.69
N ALA A 132 -10.49 -5.47 -2.95
CA ALA A 132 -9.49 -6.14 -3.80
C ALA A 132 -9.91 -6.02 -5.27
N PHE A 133 -8.95 -6.20 -6.18
CA PHE A 133 -9.24 -6.56 -7.58
C PHE A 133 -9.62 -8.03 -7.65
N GLY A 134 -10.40 -8.41 -8.68
CA GLY A 134 -10.78 -9.81 -8.87
C GLY A 134 -11.63 -10.36 -7.73
N ASP A 135 -11.32 -11.56 -7.23
CA ASP A 135 -12.10 -12.23 -6.19
C ASP A 135 -13.61 -12.26 -6.51
N ARG A 136 -13.94 -12.60 -7.77
CA ARG A 136 -15.25 -12.45 -8.42
C ARG A 136 -16.42 -12.95 -7.57
N GLN A 137 -16.25 -14.07 -6.88
CA GLN A 137 -17.28 -14.68 -6.04
C GLN A 137 -17.76 -13.77 -4.88
N PHE A 138 -16.90 -12.82 -4.42
CA PHE A 138 -17.20 -11.93 -3.31
C PHE A 138 -17.76 -10.57 -3.75
N LYS A 139 -17.73 -10.23 -5.05
CA LYS A 139 -18.22 -8.93 -5.54
C LYS A 139 -19.71 -8.72 -5.24
N LYS A 140 -20.51 -9.77 -5.35
CA LYS A 140 -21.97 -9.71 -5.07
C LYS A 140 -22.29 -9.53 -3.58
N VAL A 141 -21.33 -9.75 -2.69
CA VAL A 141 -21.51 -9.68 -1.24
C VAL A 141 -20.72 -8.57 -0.59
N GLY A 142 -20.35 -7.54 -1.37
CA GLY A 142 -19.82 -6.29 -0.87
C GLY A 142 -18.29 -6.12 -0.95
N LEU A 143 -17.56 -7.02 -1.62
CA LEU A 143 -16.17 -6.75 -2.02
C LEU A 143 -16.15 -5.70 -3.14
N VAL A 144 -15.33 -4.67 -3.01
CA VAL A 144 -15.21 -3.59 -4.02
C VAL A 144 -13.75 -3.32 -4.37
N ALA A 145 -13.53 -2.72 -5.55
CA ALA A 145 -12.21 -2.25 -5.98
C ALA A 145 -12.04 -0.72 -5.89
N SER A 146 -12.96 -0.04 -5.19
CA SER A 146 -12.87 1.41 -4.99
C SER A 146 -11.74 1.75 -4.02
N PRO A 147 -10.69 2.50 -4.43
CA PRO A 147 -9.56 2.82 -3.57
C PRO A 147 -9.86 3.97 -2.62
N ASP A 148 -9.16 3.98 -1.49
CA ASP A 148 -8.91 5.22 -0.76
C ASP A 148 -7.74 5.94 -1.42
N VAL A 149 -7.85 7.27 -1.57
CA VAL A 149 -6.83 8.10 -2.21
C VAL A 149 -6.39 9.17 -1.24
N TYR A 150 -5.09 9.21 -0.96
CA TYR A 150 -4.43 10.20 -0.14
C TYR A 150 -3.44 11.02 -0.98
N THR A 151 -3.33 12.32 -0.74
CA THR A 151 -2.39 13.19 -1.45
C THR A 151 -1.66 14.11 -0.48
N PHE A 152 -0.39 14.37 -0.76
CA PHE A 152 0.41 15.35 0.00
C PHE A 152 1.44 16.02 -0.92
N GLU A 153 2.05 17.08 -0.42
CA GLU A 153 3.14 17.79 -1.08
C GLU A 153 4.47 17.38 -0.45
N VAL A 154 5.46 17.11 -1.30
CA VAL A 154 6.83 16.81 -0.86
C VAL A 154 7.53 18.11 -0.54
N THR A 155 7.95 18.24 0.70
CA THR A 155 8.78 19.34 1.22
C THR A 155 10.13 18.80 1.64
N ASN A 156 10.96 19.60 2.26
CA ASN A 156 12.27 19.16 2.78
C ASN A 156 12.17 18.17 3.96
N THR A 157 10.96 17.91 4.45
CA THR A 157 10.73 17.00 5.58
C THR A 157 10.43 15.57 5.17
N GLU A 158 10.00 15.32 3.94
CA GLU A 158 9.74 13.98 3.42
C GLU A 158 11.02 13.35 2.88
N HIS A 159 11.46 12.21 3.44
CA HIS A 159 12.70 11.55 3.06
C HIS A 159 12.50 10.38 2.10
N PHE A 160 11.63 9.47 2.46
CA PHE A 160 11.33 8.30 1.60
C PHE A 160 9.96 7.69 1.92
N ILE A 161 9.45 6.88 0.99
CA ILE A 161 8.26 6.06 1.17
C ILE A 161 8.66 4.59 1.03
N ILE A 162 8.11 3.74 1.90
CA ILE A 162 8.17 2.28 1.79
C ILE A 162 6.79 1.78 1.43
N LEU A 163 6.66 1.07 0.30
CA LEU A 163 5.47 0.32 -0.07
C LEU A 163 5.73 -1.16 0.19
N GLY A 164 4.77 -1.86 0.72
CA GLY A 164 4.92 -3.29 0.97
C GLY A 164 3.59 -4.03 1.07
N CYS A 165 3.67 -5.34 0.90
CA CYS A 165 2.58 -6.27 1.13
C CYS A 165 2.46 -6.65 2.60
N ASP A 166 1.43 -7.44 2.92
CA ASP A 166 1.21 -8.02 4.24
C ASP A 166 2.40 -8.89 4.71
N GLY A 167 3.09 -9.59 3.79
CA GLY A 167 4.30 -10.34 4.13
C GLY A 167 5.44 -9.47 4.67
N LEU A 168 5.60 -8.23 4.19
CA LEU A 168 6.55 -7.27 4.79
C LEU A 168 6.01 -6.77 6.13
N TRP A 169 4.77 -6.26 6.13
CA TRP A 169 4.19 -5.59 7.29
C TRP A 169 3.73 -6.54 8.41
N GLY A 170 3.70 -7.85 8.13
CA GLY A 170 3.49 -8.89 9.14
C GLY A 170 4.69 -9.14 10.03
N VAL A 171 5.90 -8.74 9.60
CA VAL A 171 7.15 -8.96 10.33
C VAL A 171 7.92 -7.66 10.63
N PHE A 172 7.53 -6.55 10.00
CA PHE A 172 8.05 -5.21 10.29
C PHE A 172 6.94 -4.29 10.81
N GLY A 173 7.18 -3.64 11.94
CA GLY A 173 6.43 -2.45 12.32
C GLY A 173 6.81 -1.25 11.43
N PRO A 174 5.90 -0.25 11.25
CA PRO A 174 6.21 0.93 10.41
C PRO A 174 7.47 1.67 10.84
N SER A 175 7.66 1.94 12.13
CA SER A 175 8.85 2.63 12.66
C SER A 175 10.11 1.79 12.47
N ASP A 176 10.04 0.50 12.79
CA ASP A 176 11.15 -0.43 12.65
C ASP A 176 11.63 -0.56 11.19
N ALA A 177 10.70 -0.55 10.21
CA ALA A 177 11.04 -0.52 8.78
C ALA A 177 11.71 0.81 8.38
N VAL A 178 11.22 1.93 8.90
CA VAL A 178 11.82 3.26 8.64
C VAL A 178 13.23 3.32 9.20
N ASP A 179 13.45 2.91 10.46
CA ASP A 179 14.77 2.90 11.11
C ASP A 179 15.76 2.00 10.36
N PHE A 180 15.30 0.81 9.95
CA PHE A 180 16.11 -0.12 9.17
C PHE A 180 16.55 0.47 7.83
N VAL A 181 15.62 1.09 7.10
CA VAL A 181 15.90 1.71 5.80
C VAL A 181 16.79 2.95 5.96
N GLN A 182 16.49 3.82 6.94
CA GLN A 182 17.27 5.01 7.23
C GLN A 182 18.73 4.64 7.49
N LYS A 183 18.98 3.71 8.42
CA LYS A 183 20.33 3.25 8.75
C LYS A 183 21.13 2.85 7.51
N LEU A 184 20.53 2.07 6.60
CA LEU A 184 21.23 1.60 5.40
C LEU A 184 21.45 2.71 4.37
N LEU A 185 20.55 3.71 4.30
CA LEU A 185 20.73 4.89 3.45
C LEU A 185 21.84 5.80 3.99
N ASP A 186 21.93 5.98 5.31
CA ASP A 186 22.95 6.76 6.00
C ASP A 186 24.36 6.10 5.85
N GLU A 187 24.42 4.77 5.74
CA GLU A 187 25.64 4.03 5.36
C GLU A 187 26.03 4.24 3.88
N GLY A 188 25.27 5.03 3.10
CA GLY A 188 25.54 5.34 1.70
C GLY A 188 25.17 4.23 0.71
N LEU A 189 24.40 3.26 1.09
CA LEU A 189 24.01 2.15 0.23
C LEU A 189 23.03 2.60 -0.88
N PRO A 190 23.19 2.11 -2.11
CA PRO A 190 22.22 2.36 -3.18
C PRO A 190 20.81 1.86 -2.81
N VAL A 191 19.77 2.64 -3.15
CA VAL A 191 18.34 2.34 -2.80
C VAL A 191 17.93 0.93 -3.20
N ALA A 192 18.36 0.46 -4.38
CA ALA A 192 18.08 -0.91 -4.82
C ALA A 192 18.71 -1.98 -3.91
N THR A 193 19.85 -1.69 -3.30
CA THR A 193 20.50 -2.58 -2.32
C THR A 193 19.76 -2.52 -0.99
N VAL A 194 19.35 -1.34 -0.55
CA VAL A 194 18.53 -1.16 0.67
C VAL A 194 17.24 -1.94 0.55
N CYS A 195 16.53 -1.82 -0.57
CA CYS A 195 15.28 -2.54 -0.81
C CYS A 195 15.49 -4.07 -0.78
N ARG A 196 16.54 -4.59 -1.42
CA ARG A 196 16.87 -6.03 -1.36
C ARG A 196 17.20 -6.49 0.06
N ARG A 197 17.91 -5.66 0.85
CA ARG A 197 18.23 -5.99 2.25
C ARG A 197 16.98 -6.00 3.12
N LEU A 198 16.06 -5.06 2.92
CA LEU A 198 14.77 -5.03 3.63
C LEU A 198 13.96 -6.31 3.40
N VAL A 199 13.81 -6.74 2.14
CA VAL A 199 13.12 -8.00 1.81
C VAL A 199 13.86 -9.21 2.36
N ARG A 200 15.19 -9.23 2.26
CA ARG A 200 16.01 -10.32 2.82
C ARG A 200 15.87 -10.42 4.32
N GLU A 201 15.89 -9.31 5.03
CA GLU A 201 15.67 -9.23 6.48
C GLU A 201 14.29 -9.80 6.84
N ALA A 202 13.22 -9.36 6.12
CA ALA A 202 11.87 -9.88 6.33
C ALA A 202 11.79 -11.40 6.18
N VAL A 203 12.37 -11.94 5.10
CA VAL A 203 12.22 -13.36 4.76
C VAL A 203 13.15 -14.25 5.59
N ARG A 204 14.42 -13.88 5.75
CA ARG A 204 15.42 -14.77 6.37
C ARG A 204 15.52 -14.60 7.86
N GLU A 205 15.63 -13.37 8.34
CA GLU A 205 15.89 -13.09 9.76
C GLU A 205 14.57 -13.04 10.56
N ARG A 206 13.55 -12.37 10.01
CA ARG A 206 12.24 -12.24 10.66
C ARG A 206 11.26 -13.36 10.32
N ARG A 207 11.67 -14.29 9.44
CA ARG A 207 10.94 -15.53 9.12
C ARG A 207 9.54 -15.27 8.57
N CYS A 208 9.41 -14.27 7.68
CA CYS A 208 8.17 -14.08 6.92
C CYS A 208 7.79 -15.38 6.21
N LYS A 209 6.55 -15.82 6.40
CA LYS A 209 6.02 -17.07 5.83
C LYS A 209 5.16 -16.83 4.58
N ASP A 210 5.07 -15.57 4.14
CA ASP A 210 4.27 -15.18 2.98
C ASP A 210 5.15 -14.58 1.89
N ASN A 211 4.58 -14.36 0.70
CA ASN A 211 5.24 -13.60 -0.36
C ASN A 211 5.58 -12.19 0.17
N CYS A 212 6.81 -11.76 -0.04
CA CYS A 212 7.29 -10.47 0.44
C CYS A 212 7.72 -9.59 -0.72
N THR A 213 7.03 -8.46 -0.89
CA THR A 213 7.34 -7.46 -1.90
C THR A 213 7.49 -6.10 -1.25
N ALA A 214 8.51 -5.34 -1.66
CA ALA A 214 8.73 -3.96 -1.22
C ALA A 214 9.17 -3.06 -2.37
N ILE A 215 8.81 -1.78 -2.29
CA ILE A 215 9.37 -0.67 -3.08
C ILE A 215 9.80 0.42 -2.13
N ILE A 216 10.96 1.04 -2.37
CA ILE A 216 11.42 2.22 -1.65
C ILE A 216 11.57 3.37 -2.65
N ILE A 217 10.94 4.51 -2.34
CA ILE A 217 11.01 5.75 -3.10
C ILE A 217 11.74 6.77 -2.23
N VAL A 218 12.92 7.22 -2.63
CA VAL A 218 13.70 8.24 -1.90
C VAL A 218 13.54 9.58 -2.58
N PHE A 219 13.15 10.59 -1.81
CA PHE A 219 13.08 11.98 -2.28
C PHE A 219 14.48 12.62 -2.16
N LYS A 220 14.94 13.23 -3.25
CA LYS A 220 16.18 14.01 -3.26
C LYS A 220 15.82 15.48 -3.23
N HIS A 221 16.13 16.13 -2.15
CA HIS A 221 16.03 17.58 -2.01
C HIS A 221 17.26 18.25 -2.68
N LYS A 222 17.00 19.32 -3.43
CA LYS A 222 18.06 20.13 -4.07
C LYS A 222 18.65 21.13 -3.06
#